data_b5a49d5ffc538a3c05513cf110866e3e
#
_entry.id   b5a49d5ffc538a3c05513cf110866e3e
#
_cell.length_a   1.000
_cell.length_b   1.000
_cell.length_c   1.000
_cell.angle_alpha   90.00
_cell.angle_beta   90.00
_cell.angle_gamma   90.00
#
_symmetry.space_group_name_H-M   'P 1'
#
loop_
_entity.id
_entity.type
_entity.pdbx_description
1 polymer ?
#
loop_
_entity_poly.entity_id
_entity_poly.type
_entity_poly.pdbx_seq_one_letter_code
_entity_poly.pdbx_strand_id
1 'polypeptide(L)'
;ATCVRSGNCSLQSISNNLGIIDVPFREELEKTTWNMDFPLIRDNTKCIKCMRCIQICDKVQSLSVWDVVNTGSRTTVNVSGNRAIENADCAICGQCITHCPVGALRERDDTDKVFAALNDPDVITVVQVAPSVRAAWGEQLGMTKAEATEKRLAATLKHMGFDYVFDTNFSADLTIMEEGTEFVDKLKKRNLNKFPMFTSCCPGWVRFVKSQYPEFVDHLSTAKSPQQMFGAVAKSYFAKKADIDPARICSISIMPCVSKKAEAALPQMADAGYGQDVDIVITTRELVRMIRAESVYPMALDEVEFDSPLGEYSGAGVIFGATGGVMEAALRTAYNLVTGKNPEPDAFEVVRGLGDGPWKEATFDVGGTEVKTATVHGLGNARKLLEAIKHGDAAYDFVEVMACPGGCVGGGGQPIHDGVEMAADRAKELYKLDKNKQIRFSHCNPEIHTIYKEYFGKPLSPVSHHLLHTDHKYRAVDQLEF
;
A
#
# COMPACT_ATOMS: atom_id res chain seq x y z
N ALA A 1 11.56 28.07 3.72
CA ALA A 1 10.94 27.32 4.84
C ALA A 1 11.42 25.89 4.80
N THR A 2 11.78 25.35 5.95
CA THR A 2 12.36 23.99 6.08
C THR A 2 11.30 22.92 6.36
N CYS A 3 10.01 23.27 6.32
CA CYS A 3 8.91 22.35 6.59
C CYS A 3 8.56 21.54 5.35
N VAL A 4 8.34 20.23 5.52
CA VAL A 4 7.89 19.31 4.44
C VAL A 4 6.59 19.73 3.73
N ARG A 5 5.80 20.61 4.34
CA ARG A 5 4.57 21.19 3.77
C ARG A 5 4.78 22.56 3.14
N SER A 6 6.01 23.06 3.03
CA SER A 6 6.26 24.35 2.37
C SER A 6 5.80 24.33 0.92
N GLY A 7 5.07 25.38 0.54
CA GLY A 7 4.40 25.47 -0.77
C GLY A 7 3.04 24.78 -0.87
N ASN A 8 2.67 23.93 0.11
CA ASN A 8 1.35 23.29 0.18
C ASN A 8 0.85 23.27 1.64
N CYS A 9 0.70 24.45 2.22
CA CYS A 9 0.29 24.64 3.62
C CYS A 9 -0.70 25.79 3.73
N SER A 10 -1.92 25.54 4.21
CA SER A 10 -2.96 26.55 4.37
C SER A 10 -2.54 27.69 5.29
N LEU A 11 -1.80 27.41 6.38
CA LEU A 11 -1.31 28.46 7.28
C LEU A 11 -0.29 29.36 6.56
N GLN A 12 0.64 28.77 5.81
CA GLN A 12 1.62 29.54 5.02
C GLN A 12 0.93 30.41 3.99
N SER A 13 -0.06 29.89 3.27
CA SER A 13 -0.82 30.63 2.26
C SER A 13 -1.57 31.82 2.90
N ILE A 14 -2.25 31.60 4.03
CA ILE A 14 -2.96 32.66 4.75
C ILE A 14 -1.99 33.73 5.26
N SER A 15 -0.86 33.31 5.86
CA SER A 15 0.16 34.25 6.35
C SER A 15 0.73 35.11 5.24
N ASN A 16 1.03 34.52 4.10
CA ASN A 16 1.53 35.24 2.91
C ASN A 16 0.48 36.22 2.37
N ASN A 17 -0.78 35.80 2.26
CA ASN A 17 -1.88 36.64 1.77
C ASN A 17 -2.14 37.86 2.70
N LEU A 18 -1.94 37.67 4.01
CA LEU A 18 -2.07 38.74 4.99
C LEU A 18 -0.81 39.60 5.19
N GLY A 19 0.29 39.25 4.47
CA GLY A 19 1.55 39.97 4.58
C GLY A 19 2.22 39.82 5.95
N ILE A 20 1.99 38.74 6.67
CA ILE A 20 2.56 38.52 8.02
C ILE A 20 4.03 38.10 7.82
N ILE A 21 4.94 38.98 8.16
CA ILE A 21 6.39 38.79 8.07
C ILE A 21 7.00 38.48 9.44
N ASP A 22 6.43 39.04 10.49
CA ASP A 22 6.91 38.88 11.87
C ASP A 22 5.76 38.53 12.81
N VAL A 23 6.07 37.72 13.82
CA VAL A 23 5.12 37.35 14.89
C VAL A 23 5.66 37.82 16.22
N PRO A 24 5.07 38.89 16.80
CA PRO A 24 5.59 39.52 18.02
C PRO A 24 5.37 38.67 19.27
N PHE A 25 4.60 37.60 19.18
CA PHE A 25 4.25 36.78 20.33
C PHE A 25 5.21 35.57 20.43
N ARG A 26 5.72 35.34 21.65
CA ARG A 26 6.48 34.12 21.93
C ARG A 26 5.53 32.94 22.07
N GLU A 27 5.87 31.82 21.42
CA GLU A 27 5.13 30.59 21.51
C GLU A 27 5.68 29.76 22.68
N GLU A 28 4.84 29.47 23.65
CA GLU A 28 5.12 28.53 24.74
C GLU A 28 4.30 27.25 24.50
N LEU A 29 4.75 26.41 23.53
CA LEU A 29 4.13 25.13 23.29
C LEU A 29 4.82 24.03 24.09
N GLU A 30 4.03 23.27 24.83
CA GLU A 30 4.50 22.01 25.41
C GLU A 30 4.98 21.09 24.29
N LYS A 31 6.25 20.75 24.30
CA LYS A 31 6.78 19.70 23.43
C LYS A 31 6.29 18.36 23.97
N THR A 32 5.32 17.75 23.31
CA THR A 32 4.95 16.37 23.59
C THR A 32 6.03 15.44 23.04
N THR A 33 6.44 14.47 23.84
CA THR A 33 7.30 13.39 23.38
C THR A 33 6.55 12.54 22.36
N TRP A 34 7.19 12.24 21.24
CA TRP A 34 6.63 11.37 20.20
C TRP A 34 7.68 10.32 19.82
N ASN A 35 7.24 9.10 19.61
CA ASN A 35 8.12 8.05 19.09
C ASN A 35 8.44 8.33 17.63
N MET A 36 9.69 8.67 17.34
CA MET A 36 10.14 9.04 15.99
C MET A 36 10.37 7.83 15.10
N ASP A 37 10.41 6.62 15.67
CA ASP A 37 10.54 5.37 14.91
C ASP A 37 9.17 4.86 14.42
N PHE A 38 8.08 5.35 15.01
CA PHE A 38 6.75 5.00 14.55
C PHE A 38 6.48 5.54 13.13
N PRO A 39 5.82 4.77 12.23
CA PRO A 39 5.61 5.19 10.83
C PRO A 39 4.84 6.49 10.64
N LEU A 40 4.08 6.92 11.63
CA LEU A 40 3.31 8.17 11.65
C LEU A 40 3.89 9.11 12.68
N ILE A 41 4.28 10.31 12.27
CA ILE A 41 4.89 11.33 13.12
C ILE A 41 3.89 12.45 13.37
N ARG A 42 3.86 12.93 14.61
CA ARG A 42 3.08 14.08 15.03
C ARG A 42 3.98 15.19 15.59
N ASP A 43 3.82 16.39 15.06
CA ASP A 43 4.42 17.61 15.55
C ASP A 43 3.30 18.57 16.02
N ASN A 44 3.07 18.63 17.34
CA ASN A 44 2.00 19.45 17.91
C ASN A 44 2.25 20.94 17.76
N THR A 45 3.49 21.39 17.55
CA THR A 45 3.83 22.79 17.36
C THR A 45 3.24 23.36 16.06
N LYS A 46 2.96 22.52 15.08
CA LYS A 46 2.33 22.89 13.80
C LYS A 46 0.81 22.78 13.83
N CYS A 47 0.23 22.22 14.89
CA CYS A 47 -1.19 21.90 14.93
C CYS A 47 -2.06 23.15 15.10
N ILE A 48 -2.93 23.43 14.12
CA ILE A 48 -3.92 24.53 14.18
C ILE A 48 -5.26 24.11 14.81
N LYS A 49 -5.34 22.92 15.36
CA LYS A 49 -6.52 22.37 16.06
C LYS A 49 -7.79 22.33 15.20
N CYS A 50 -7.65 22.07 13.91
CA CYS A 50 -8.76 22.04 12.95
C CYS A 50 -9.65 20.79 13.05
N MET A 51 -9.26 19.78 13.84
CA MET A 51 -9.98 18.54 14.13
C MET A 51 -10.19 17.60 12.91
N ARG A 52 -9.65 17.89 11.73
CA ARG A 52 -9.81 17.04 10.53
C ARG A 52 -9.29 15.62 10.73
N CYS A 53 -8.17 15.44 11.46
CA CYS A 53 -7.61 14.14 11.79
C CYS A 53 -8.54 13.31 12.69
N ILE A 54 -9.24 13.94 13.63
CA ILE A 54 -10.26 13.28 14.46
C ILE A 54 -11.41 12.83 13.56
N GLN A 55 -11.95 13.74 12.74
CA GLN A 55 -13.11 13.44 11.91
C GLN A 55 -12.85 12.28 10.93
N ILE A 56 -11.73 12.29 10.21
CA ILE A 56 -11.42 11.22 9.25
C ILE A 56 -11.18 9.88 9.97
N CYS A 57 -10.50 9.90 11.13
CA CYS A 57 -10.22 8.70 11.90
C CYS A 57 -11.49 8.11 12.53
N ASP A 58 -12.38 8.95 13.03
CA ASP A 58 -13.63 8.52 13.69
C ASP A 58 -14.72 8.15 12.66
N LYS A 59 -15.02 9.05 11.70
CA LYS A 59 -16.18 8.91 10.82
C LYS A 59 -15.95 8.00 9.62
N VAL A 60 -14.72 7.99 9.08
CA VAL A 60 -14.40 7.20 7.88
C VAL A 60 -13.67 5.90 8.23
N GLN A 61 -12.70 5.97 9.15
CA GLN A 61 -11.90 4.81 9.54
C GLN A 61 -12.46 4.07 10.76
N SER A 62 -13.35 4.71 11.54
CA SER A 62 -13.98 4.10 12.73
C SER A 62 -12.98 3.53 13.76
N LEU A 63 -11.85 4.26 13.96
CA LEU A 63 -10.76 3.86 14.85
C LEU A 63 -10.64 4.73 16.10
N SER A 64 -11.11 5.99 16.04
CA SER A 64 -11.10 6.96 17.15
C SER A 64 -9.73 7.09 17.86
N VAL A 65 -8.64 7.04 17.08
CA VAL A 65 -7.26 7.14 17.61
C VAL A 65 -6.96 8.55 18.12
N TRP A 66 -7.50 9.57 17.43
CA TRP A 66 -7.26 10.98 17.76
C TRP A 66 -8.42 11.58 18.54
N ASP A 67 -8.09 12.41 19.53
CA ASP A 67 -9.08 13.10 20.34
C ASP A 67 -8.58 14.49 20.76
N VAL A 68 -9.49 15.30 21.27
CA VAL A 68 -9.18 16.56 21.94
C VAL A 68 -8.79 16.26 23.38
N VAL A 69 -7.60 16.67 23.75
CA VAL A 69 -7.06 16.46 25.10
C VAL A 69 -6.71 17.77 25.77
N ASN A 70 -6.63 17.74 27.11
CA ASN A 70 -6.41 18.90 27.96
C ASN A 70 -7.56 19.93 27.90
N THR A 71 -7.44 21.02 28.64
CA THR A 71 -8.48 22.06 28.77
C THR A 71 -7.87 23.48 28.71
N GLY A 72 -8.69 24.45 28.39
CA GLY A 72 -8.30 25.87 28.33
C GLY A 72 -7.20 26.11 27.27
N SER A 73 -6.20 26.89 27.61
CA SER A 73 -5.08 27.22 26.70
C SER A 73 -4.23 26.02 26.30
N ARG A 74 -4.26 24.96 27.11
CA ARG A 74 -3.52 23.73 26.84
C ARG A 74 -4.27 22.73 25.94
N THR A 75 -5.51 23.03 25.53
CA THR A 75 -6.26 22.18 24.63
C THR A 75 -5.47 21.88 23.36
N THR A 76 -5.33 20.61 23.02
CA THR A 76 -4.64 20.14 21.81
C THR A 76 -5.29 18.87 21.27
N VAL A 77 -4.92 18.47 20.06
CA VAL A 77 -5.27 17.17 19.51
C VAL A 77 -4.15 16.20 19.85
N ASN A 78 -4.45 15.06 20.42
CA ASN A 78 -3.49 14.01 20.73
C ASN A 78 -4.13 12.62 20.55
N VAL A 79 -3.37 11.57 20.78
CA VAL A 79 -3.91 10.21 20.88
C VAL A 79 -4.93 10.16 22.01
N SER A 80 -6.06 9.55 21.78
CA SER A 80 -7.17 9.43 22.74
C SER A 80 -6.67 8.93 24.11
N GLY A 81 -7.04 9.61 25.17
CA GLY A 81 -6.57 9.33 26.54
C GLY A 81 -5.10 9.68 26.80
N ASN A 82 -4.46 10.49 25.96
CA ASN A 82 -3.02 10.80 26.04
C ASN A 82 -2.10 9.55 26.04
N ARG A 83 -2.54 8.46 25.43
CA ARG A 83 -1.74 7.24 25.28
C ARG A 83 -0.58 7.49 24.31
N ALA A 84 0.47 6.68 24.41
CA ALA A 84 1.45 6.53 23.35
C ALA A 84 0.78 5.93 22.10
N ILE A 85 1.21 6.34 20.91
CA ILE A 85 0.59 5.90 19.64
C ILE A 85 0.73 4.40 19.43
N GLU A 86 1.79 3.79 19.93
CA GLU A 86 2.07 2.36 19.89
C GLU A 86 0.98 1.54 20.60
N ASN A 87 0.41 2.12 21.66
CA ASN A 87 -0.62 1.49 22.48
C ASN A 87 -2.05 1.79 21.98
N ALA A 88 -2.16 2.45 20.83
CA ALA A 88 -3.44 2.71 20.19
C ALA A 88 -3.69 1.71 19.05
N ASP A 89 -4.96 1.35 18.84
CA ASP A 89 -5.37 0.48 17.73
C ASP A 89 -5.32 1.21 16.37
N CYS A 90 -4.17 1.86 16.11
CA CYS A 90 -3.94 2.61 14.89
C CYS A 90 -3.63 1.65 13.73
N ALA A 91 -4.44 1.71 12.66
CA ALA A 91 -4.19 0.95 11.43
C ALA A 91 -3.02 1.51 10.58
N ILE A 92 -2.40 2.61 11.00
CA ILE A 92 -1.32 3.31 10.28
C ILE A 92 -1.73 3.65 8.82
N CYS A 93 -3.01 3.79 8.54
CA CYS A 93 -3.54 4.04 7.20
C CYS A 93 -3.11 5.40 6.61
N GLY A 94 -2.66 6.35 7.45
CA GLY A 94 -2.19 7.67 7.03
C GLY A 94 -3.28 8.65 6.57
N GLN A 95 -4.57 8.31 6.71
CA GLN A 95 -5.66 9.21 6.29
C GLN A 95 -5.69 10.51 7.09
N CYS A 96 -5.25 10.49 8.35
CA CYS A 96 -5.06 11.69 9.15
C CYS A 96 -3.94 12.60 8.61
N ILE A 97 -2.95 12.04 7.91
CA ILE A 97 -1.87 12.79 7.25
C ILE A 97 -2.43 13.54 6.04
N THR A 98 -3.18 12.86 5.17
CA THR A 98 -3.74 13.45 3.95
C THR A 98 -4.70 14.59 4.25
N HIS A 99 -5.37 14.55 5.40
CA HIS A 99 -6.33 15.58 5.84
C HIS A 99 -5.70 16.66 6.73
N CYS A 100 -4.42 16.55 7.10
CA CYS A 100 -3.74 17.58 7.89
C CYS A 100 -3.30 18.75 7.01
N PRO A 101 -3.89 19.97 7.17
CA PRO A 101 -3.62 21.08 6.25
C PRO A 101 -2.26 21.77 6.49
N VAL A 102 -1.58 21.45 7.59
CA VAL A 102 -0.35 22.15 8.02
C VAL A 102 0.85 21.21 8.24
N GLY A 103 0.69 19.90 7.99
CA GLY A 103 1.76 18.92 8.19
C GLY A 103 2.15 18.69 9.67
N ALA A 104 1.21 18.92 10.59
CA ALA A 104 1.35 18.49 11.98
C ALA A 104 1.35 16.96 12.10
N LEU A 105 0.76 16.28 11.15
CA LEU A 105 0.83 14.84 10.95
C LEU A 105 1.54 14.57 9.63
N ARG A 106 2.49 13.66 9.65
CA ARG A 106 3.27 13.24 8.49
C ARG A 106 3.72 11.79 8.64
N GLU A 107 4.15 11.20 7.56
CA GLU A 107 4.90 9.93 7.60
C GLU A 107 6.27 10.13 8.24
N ARG A 108 6.84 9.06 8.83
CA ARG A 108 8.27 9.00 9.15
C ARG A 108 9.05 9.19 7.85
N ASP A 109 10.08 10.01 7.90
CA ASP A 109 10.95 10.26 6.75
C ASP A 109 12.10 9.26 6.74
N ASP A 110 12.10 8.38 5.76
CA ASP A 110 13.15 7.38 5.57
C ASP A 110 14.05 7.71 4.36
N THR A 111 13.97 8.93 3.79
CA THR A 111 14.79 9.33 2.63
C THR A 111 16.29 9.31 2.92
N ASP A 112 16.71 9.69 4.13
CA ASP A 112 18.11 9.65 4.53
C ASP A 112 18.69 8.22 4.49
N LYS A 113 17.87 7.20 4.83
CA LYS A 113 18.28 5.80 4.73
C LYS A 113 18.50 5.38 3.28
N VAL A 114 17.63 5.86 2.36
CA VAL A 114 17.79 5.57 0.92
C VAL A 114 19.04 6.25 0.39
N PHE A 115 19.28 7.53 0.72
CA PHE A 115 20.50 8.22 0.31
C PHE A 115 21.77 7.55 0.89
N ALA A 116 21.71 7.05 2.11
CA ALA A 116 22.82 6.29 2.68
C ALA A 116 23.10 5.00 1.88
N ALA A 117 22.05 4.25 1.52
CA ALA A 117 22.18 3.04 0.71
C ALA A 117 22.71 3.33 -0.71
N LEU A 118 22.25 4.40 -1.37
CA LEU A 118 22.72 4.82 -2.70
C LEU A 118 24.18 5.25 -2.71
N ASN A 119 24.72 5.73 -1.58
CA ASN A 119 26.10 6.18 -1.47
C ASN A 119 27.06 5.12 -0.90
N ASP A 120 26.55 3.95 -0.52
CA ASP A 120 27.37 2.86 0.02
C ASP A 120 27.81 1.90 -1.12
N PRO A 121 29.10 1.84 -1.46
CA PRO A 121 29.60 1.00 -2.55
C PRO A 121 29.49 -0.51 -2.29
N ASP A 122 29.29 -0.90 -1.03
CA ASP A 122 29.14 -2.31 -0.66
C ASP A 122 27.68 -2.79 -0.75
N VAL A 123 26.73 -1.86 -0.90
CA VAL A 123 25.29 -2.11 -1.02
C VAL A 123 24.88 -2.14 -2.50
N ILE A 124 23.96 -3.04 -2.84
CA ILE A 124 23.30 -3.08 -4.14
C ILE A 124 21.83 -2.70 -3.92
N THR A 125 21.43 -1.57 -4.47
CA THR A 125 20.09 -1.03 -4.30
C THR A 125 19.11 -1.63 -5.30
N VAL A 126 18.10 -2.33 -4.80
CA VAL A 126 17.02 -2.93 -5.59
C VAL A 126 15.72 -2.24 -5.22
N VAL A 127 15.18 -1.42 -6.12
CA VAL A 127 13.95 -0.67 -5.86
C VAL A 127 12.76 -1.23 -6.62
N GLN A 128 11.62 -1.32 -5.94
CA GLN A 128 10.32 -1.68 -6.51
C GLN A 128 9.33 -0.52 -6.42
N VAL A 129 8.49 -0.37 -7.44
CA VAL A 129 7.49 0.69 -7.53
C VAL A 129 6.07 0.12 -7.52
N ALA A 130 5.25 0.53 -6.54
CA ALA A 130 3.86 0.07 -6.43
C ALA A 130 2.95 0.55 -7.57
N PRO A 131 1.90 -0.22 -7.91
CA PRO A 131 0.98 0.10 -9.01
C PRO A 131 0.45 1.54 -9.00
N SER A 132 -0.04 2.03 -7.87
CA SER A 132 -0.69 3.34 -7.76
C SER A 132 0.29 4.52 -7.66
N VAL A 133 1.59 4.29 -7.49
CA VAL A 133 2.61 5.36 -7.52
C VAL A 133 2.64 6.01 -8.91
N ARG A 134 2.57 5.21 -9.98
CA ARG A 134 2.61 5.69 -11.37
C ARG A 134 1.47 6.66 -11.73
N ALA A 135 0.33 6.57 -11.04
CA ALA A 135 -0.80 7.48 -11.26
C ALA A 135 -0.65 8.84 -10.57
N ALA A 136 0.37 9.02 -9.70
CA ALA A 136 0.44 10.17 -8.79
C ALA A 136 1.81 10.85 -8.66
N TRP A 137 2.92 10.18 -9.00
CA TRP A 137 4.28 10.69 -8.72
C TRP A 137 4.59 12.04 -9.37
N GLY A 138 4.03 12.31 -10.56
CA GLY A 138 4.23 13.56 -11.29
C GLY A 138 3.43 14.75 -10.75
N GLU A 139 2.37 14.51 -9.94
CA GLU A 139 1.42 15.55 -9.54
C GLU A 139 2.08 16.73 -8.83
N GLN A 140 2.97 16.48 -7.89
CA GLN A 140 3.68 17.52 -7.16
C GLN A 140 4.95 18.03 -7.89
N LEU A 141 5.32 17.42 -9.02
CA LEU A 141 6.38 17.90 -9.89
C LEU A 141 5.87 18.78 -11.03
N GLY A 142 4.55 19.03 -11.06
CA GLY A 142 3.90 19.85 -12.09
C GLY A 142 3.77 19.16 -13.44
N MET A 143 3.90 17.83 -13.48
CA MET A 143 3.79 17.02 -14.68
C MET A 143 2.33 16.66 -14.97
N THR A 144 1.96 16.64 -16.23
CA THR A 144 0.70 16.05 -16.66
C THR A 144 0.77 14.52 -16.56
N LYS A 145 -0.39 13.84 -16.58
CA LYS A 145 -0.45 12.38 -16.57
C LYS A 145 0.23 11.74 -17.80
N ALA A 146 0.19 12.41 -18.95
CA ALA A 146 0.85 11.95 -20.15
C ALA A 146 2.38 12.07 -20.08
N GLU A 147 2.90 13.01 -19.30
CA GLU A 147 4.32 13.21 -19.07
C GLU A 147 4.87 12.30 -17.96
N ALA A 148 4.06 12.03 -16.94
CA ALA A 148 4.44 11.21 -15.79
C ALA A 148 4.29 9.70 -16.07
N THR A 149 4.90 9.23 -17.17
CA THR A 149 4.85 7.82 -17.56
C THR A 149 5.63 6.93 -16.59
N GLU A 150 5.34 5.63 -16.59
CA GLU A 150 6.08 4.64 -15.79
C GLU A 150 7.54 4.49 -16.25
N LYS A 151 7.78 4.59 -17.58
CA LYS A 151 9.12 4.52 -18.17
C LYS A 151 9.99 5.73 -17.78
N ARG A 152 9.38 6.91 -17.69
CA ARG A 152 10.06 8.10 -17.18
C ARG A 152 10.34 8.02 -15.70
N LEU A 153 9.46 7.38 -14.93
CA LEU A 153 9.73 7.08 -13.51
C LEU A 153 10.93 6.14 -13.38
N ALA A 154 10.98 5.06 -14.17
CA ALA A 154 12.14 4.15 -14.20
C ALA A 154 13.43 4.89 -14.57
N ALA A 155 13.40 5.75 -15.60
CA ALA A 155 14.55 6.60 -15.98
C ALA A 155 14.98 7.53 -14.84
N THR A 156 14.00 8.12 -14.12
CA THR A 156 14.26 9.00 -12.97
C THR A 156 14.99 8.25 -11.86
N LEU A 157 14.52 7.07 -11.50
CA LEU A 157 15.13 6.24 -10.45
C LEU A 157 16.56 5.78 -10.86
N LYS A 158 16.76 5.34 -12.11
CA LYS A 158 18.09 5.00 -12.61
C LYS A 158 19.04 6.20 -12.60
N HIS A 159 18.55 7.38 -12.96
CA HIS A 159 19.33 8.62 -12.91
C HIS A 159 19.72 9.00 -11.47
N MET A 160 18.90 8.68 -10.48
CA MET A 160 19.20 8.87 -9.06
C MET A 160 20.20 7.84 -8.50
N GLY A 161 20.64 6.87 -9.29
CA GLY A 161 21.69 5.93 -8.93
C GLY A 161 21.22 4.58 -8.37
N PHE A 162 19.93 4.23 -8.48
CA PHE A 162 19.50 2.87 -8.12
C PHE A 162 20.09 1.85 -9.09
N ASP A 163 20.68 0.76 -8.56
CA ASP A 163 21.31 -0.28 -9.37
C ASP A 163 20.29 -1.07 -10.19
N TYR A 164 19.17 -1.46 -9.56
CA TYR A 164 18.08 -2.18 -10.20
C TYR A 164 16.73 -1.53 -9.88
N VAL A 165 15.94 -1.32 -10.92
CA VAL A 165 14.62 -0.68 -10.84
C VAL A 165 13.55 -1.61 -11.38
N PHE A 166 12.71 -2.14 -10.51
CA PHE A 166 11.69 -3.14 -10.83
C PHE A 166 10.27 -2.65 -10.52
N ASP A 167 9.31 -3.46 -10.94
CA ASP A 167 7.90 -3.17 -10.80
C ASP A 167 7.21 -4.13 -9.81
N THR A 168 6.59 -3.56 -8.76
CA THR A 168 5.76 -4.35 -7.83
C THR A 168 4.57 -5.04 -8.53
N ASN A 169 4.20 -4.61 -9.75
CA ASN A 169 3.15 -5.30 -10.52
C ASN A 169 3.52 -6.74 -10.86
N PHE A 170 4.81 -7.05 -11.07
CA PHE A 170 5.28 -8.43 -11.19
C PHE A 170 4.87 -9.27 -9.97
N SER A 171 5.15 -8.75 -8.77
CA SER A 171 4.79 -9.47 -7.54
C SER A 171 3.29 -9.40 -7.21
N ALA A 172 2.56 -8.43 -7.76
CA ALA A 172 1.09 -8.45 -7.73
C ALA A 172 0.55 -9.64 -8.57
N ASP A 173 1.11 -9.89 -9.76
CA ASP A 173 0.79 -11.08 -10.54
C ASP A 173 1.14 -12.37 -9.78
N LEU A 174 2.29 -12.39 -9.09
CA LEU A 174 2.71 -13.53 -8.26
C LEU A 174 1.74 -13.74 -7.09
N THR A 175 1.30 -12.65 -6.43
CA THR A 175 0.29 -12.72 -5.36
C THR A 175 -1.01 -13.34 -5.86
N ILE A 176 -1.48 -12.97 -7.06
CA ILE A 176 -2.69 -13.55 -7.64
C ILE A 176 -2.54 -15.04 -7.94
N MET A 177 -1.37 -15.49 -8.34
CA MET A 177 -1.14 -16.92 -8.53
C MET A 177 -1.24 -17.71 -7.23
N GLU A 178 -0.68 -17.18 -6.14
CA GLU A 178 -0.75 -17.82 -4.81
C GLU A 178 -2.14 -17.69 -4.19
N GLU A 179 -2.67 -16.47 -4.06
CA GLU A 179 -3.96 -16.18 -3.43
C GLU A 179 -5.14 -16.75 -4.22
N GLY A 180 -5.10 -16.66 -5.56
CA GLY A 180 -6.12 -17.26 -6.44
C GLY A 180 -6.12 -18.79 -6.36
N THR A 181 -4.95 -19.43 -6.25
CA THR A 181 -4.84 -20.88 -6.05
C THR A 181 -5.34 -21.28 -4.67
N GLU A 182 -4.99 -20.54 -3.62
CA GLU A 182 -5.50 -20.73 -2.25
C GLU A 182 -7.03 -20.63 -2.23
N PHE A 183 -7.60 -19.62 -2.87
CA PHE A 183 -9.04 -19.43 -2.96
C PHE A 183 -9.75 -20.59 -3.67
N VAL A 184 -9.23 -21.03 -4.82
CA VAL A 184 -9.79 -22.18 -5.57
C VAL A 184 -9.71 -23.46 -4.74
N ASP A 185 -8.61 -23.70 -4.03
CA ASP A 185 -8.46 -24.86 -3.15
C ASP A 185 -9.43 -24.81 -1.95
N LYS A 186 -9.67 -23.63 -1.37
CA LYS A 186 -10.68 -23.43 -0.34
C LYS A 186 -12.10 -23.68 -0.87
N LEU A 187 -12.42 -23.22 -2.09
CA LEU A 187 -13.74 -23.46 -2.72
C LEU A 187 -13.99 -24.94 -2.95
N LYS A 188 -13.01 -25.70 -3.45
CA LYS A 188 -13.12 -27.16 -3.64
C LYS A 188 -13.41 -27.91 -2.34
N LYS A 189 -12.94 -27.36 -1.21
CA LYS A 189 -13.10 -27.92 0.14
C LYS A 189 -14.03 -27.07 1.00
N ARG A 190 -15.07 -26.50 0.41
CA ARG A 190 -15.96 -25.49 1.04
C ARG A 190 -16.46 -25.90 2.43
N ASN A 191 -16.82 -27.16 2.62
CA ASN A 191 -17.33 -27.67 3.91
C ASN A 191 -16.28 -27.78 5.02
N LEU A 192 -15.00 -27.66 4.70
CA LEU A 192 -13.87 -27.79 5.63
C LEU A 192 -13.20 -26.43 5.93
N ASN A 193 -13.59 -25.38 5.24
CA ASN A 193 -12.94 -24.08 5.32
C ASN A 193 -13.87 -23.01 5.87
N LYS A 194 -13.28 -21.99 6.48
CA LYS A 194 -13.98 -20.79 6.93
C LYS A 194 -14.15 -19.83 5.76
N PHE A 195 -15.37 -19.32 5.60
CA PHE A 195 -15.72 -18.28 4.62
C PHE A 195 -16.33 -17.07 5.33
N PRO A 196 -16.23 -15.87 4.74
CA PRO A 196 -15.48 -15.58 3.50
C PRO A 196 -13.97 -15.73 3.69
N MET A 197 -13.22 -15.91 2.59
CA MET A 197 -11.80 -15.63 2.55
C MET A 197 -11.62 -14.12 2.30
N PHE A 198 -10.78 -13.45 3.10
CA PHE A 198 -10.44 -12.05 2.91
C PHE A 198 -9.06 -11.90 2.25
N THR A 199 -8.91 -10.90 1.38
CA THR A 199 -7.58 -10.49 0.90
C THR A 199 -6.71 -10.00 2.05
N SER A 200 -5.38 -10.15 1.95
CA SER A 200 -4.41 -9.81 3.00
C SER A 200 -3.34 -8.79 2.56
N CYS A 201 -3.37 -8.32 1.32
CA CYS A 201 -2.36 -7.43 0.77
C CYS A 201 -2.35 -6.00 1.37
N CYS A 202 -3.41 -5.59 2.09
CA CYS A 202 -3.52 -4.29 2.75
C CYS A 202 -3.15 -4.37 4.24
N PRO A 203 -1.95 -3.92 4.67
CA PRO A 203 -1.52 -4.06 6.06
C PRO A 203 -2.36 -3.23 7.04
N GLY A 204 -2.95 -2.11 6.61
CA GLY A 204 -3.89 -1.35 7.43
C GLY A 204 -5.16 -2.13 7.76
N TRP A 205 -5.66 -2.90 6.80
CA TRP A 205 -6.76 -3.84 7.00
C TRP A 205 -6.36 -5.00 7.94
N VAL A 206 -5.21 -5.62 7.67
CA VAL A 206 -4.72 -6.73 8.50
C VAL A 206 -4.56 -6.29 9.96
N ARG A 207 -3.99 -5.09 10.22
CA ARG A 207 -3.91 -4.53 11.58
C ARG A 207 -5.28 -4.30 12.20
N PHE A 208 -6.22 -3.78 11.43
CA PHE A 208 -7.57 -3.52 11.89
C PHE A 208 -8.29 -4.82 12.32
N VAL A 209 -8.25 -5.86 11.48
CA VAL A 209 -8.91 -7.12 11.82
C VAL A 209 -8.26 -7.79 13.03
N LYS A 210 -6.94 -7.77 13.12
CA LYS A 210 -6.21 -8.33 14.27
C LYS A 210 -6.57 -7.65 15.59
N SER A 211 -6.78 -6.32 15.58
CA SER A 211 -7.07 -5.55 16.80
C SER A 211 -8.55 -5.51 17.15
N GLN A 212 -9.43 -5.44 16.17
CA GLN A 212 -10.87 -5.18 16.38
C GLN A 212 -11.75 -6.41 16.17
N TYR A 213 -11.29 -7.37 15.35
CA TYR A 213 -12.07 -8.57 14.96
C TYR A 213 -11.18 -9.83 14.91
N PRO A 214 -10.51 -10.19 16.02
CA PRO A 214 -9.55 -11.30 16.02
C PRO A 214 -10.15 -12.64 15.59
N GLU A 215 -11.47 -12.81 15.70
CA GLU A 215 -12.21 -13.99 15.25
C GLU A 215 -12.14 -14.19 13.72
N PHE A 216 -11.89 -13.14 12.95
CA PHE A 216 -11.74 -13.21 11.48
C PHE A 216 -10.28 -13.35 11.00
N VAL A 217 -9.30 -13.41 11.88
CA VAL A 217 -7.89 -13.54 11.49
C VAL A 217 -7.64 -14.81 10.66
N ASP A 218 -8.26 -15.94 11.05
CA ASP A 218 -8.16 -17.20 10.30
C ASP A 218 -8.87 -17.18 8.93
N HIS A 219 -9.60 -16.12 8.62
CA HIS A 219 -10.26 -15.94 7.32
C HIS A 219 -9.40 -15.16 6.33
N LEU A 220 -8.28 -14.55 6.78
CA LEU A 220 -7.35 -13.87 5.89
C LEU A 220 -6.67 -14.86 4.96
N SER A 221 -6.38 -14.44 3.73
CA SER A 221 -5.43 -15.13 2.87
C SER A 221 -4.07 -15.22 3.54
N THR A 222 -3.39 -16.32 3.39
CA THR A 222 -2.02 -16.49 3.90
C THR A 222 -0.97 -15.86 2.99
N ALA A 223 -1.34 -15.46 1.77
CA ALA A 223 -0.44 -14.81 0.83
C ALA A 223 0.11 -13.49 1.41
N LYS A 224 1.43 -13.30 1.34
CA LYS A 224 2.06 -12.01 1.64
C LYS A 224 1.60 -10.95 0.65
N SER A 225 1.75 -9.69 1.01
CA SER A 225 1.48 -8.61 0.08
C SER A 225 2.50 -8.59 -1.08
N PRO A 226 2.15 -8.01 -2.25
CA PRO A 226 3.10 -7.86 -3.35
C PRO A 226 4.44 -7.24 -2.95
N GLN A 227 4.43 -6.24 -2.03
CA GLN A 227 5.66 -5.67 -1.50
C GLN A 227 6.57 -6.72 -0.87
N GLN A 228 6.04 -7.56 0.00
CA GLN A 228 6.82 -8.55 0.74
C GLN A 228 7.21 -9.73 -0.15
N MET A 229 6.33 -10.16 -1.05
CA MET A 229 6.70 -11.18 -2.05
C MET A 229 7.85 -10.71 -2.92
N PHE A 230 7.83 -9.44 -3.37
CA PHE A 230 8.92 -8.89 -4.14
C PHE A 230 10.24 -8.91 -3.36
N GLY A 231 10.24 -8.45 -2.12
CA GLY A 231 11.44 -8.44 -1.27
C GLY A 231 12.04 -9.83 -1.07
N ALA A 232 11.21 -10.81 -0.74
CA ALA A 232 11.62 -12.20 -0.62
C ALA A 232 12.21 -12.76 -1.93
N VAL A 233 11.59 -12.47 -3.08
CA VAL A 233 12.07 -12.86 -4.41
C VAL A 233 13.37 -12.17 -4.78
N ALA A 234 13.52 -10.88 -4.45
CA ALA A 234 14.74 -10.12 -4.73
C ALA A 234 15.95 -10.68 -3.99
N LYS A 235 15.80 -11.01 -2.69
CA LYS A 235 16.87 -11.57 -1.87
C LYS A 235 17.07 -13.09 -2.03
N SER A 236 16.24 -13.77 -2.83
CA SER A 236 16.37 -15.21 -3.07
C SER A 236 16.59 -15.54 -4.55
N TYR A 237 15.54 -15.57 -5.35
CA TYR A 237 15.60 -15.92 -6.76
C TYR A 237 16.45 -14.95 -7.59
N PHE A 238 16.19 -13.63 -7.45
CA PHE A 238 16.91 -12.63 -8.24
C PHE A 238 18.39 -12.59 -7.87
N ALA A 239 18.72 -12.57 -6.57
CA ALA A 239 20.10 -12.61 -6.10
C ALA A 239 20.89 -13.76 -6.71
N LYS A 240 20.30 -14.98 -6.70
CA LYS A 240 20.88 -16.16 -7.31
C LYS A 240 21.03 -16.04 -8.85
N LYS A 241 20.02 -15.47 -9.52
CA LYS A 241 20.01 -15.35 -10.99
C LYS A 241 21.02 -14.30 -11.49
N ALA A 242 21.21 -13.24 -10.72
CA ALA A 242 22.15 -12.16 -11.04
C ALA A 242 23.57 -12.41 -10.50
N ASP A 243 23.81 -13.54 -9.82
CA ASP A 243 25.09 -13.86 -9.14
C ASP A 243 25.50 -12.77 -8.13
N ILE A 244 24.53 -12.29 -7.34
CA ILE A 244 24.70 -11.26 -6.32
C ILE A 244 24.62 -11.93 -4.95
N ASP A 245 25.53 -11.52 -4.03
CA ASP A 245 25.37 -11.88 -2.62
C ASP A 245 24.11 -11.21 -2.04
N PRO A 246 23.08 -11.98 -1.63
CA PRO A 246 21.85 -11.42 -1.11
C PRO A 246 22.03 -10.56 0.14
N ALA A 247 23.11 -10.76 0.91
CA ALA A 247 23.43 -9.92 2.08
C ALA A 247 23.80 -8.48 1.70
N ARG A 248 24.19 -8.23 0.43
CA ARG A 248 24.49 -6.89 -0.08
C ARG A 248 23.26 -6.20 -0.65
N ILE A 249 22.15 -6.88 -0.83
CA ILE A 249 20.92 -6.30 -1.40
C ILE A 249 20.22 -5.45 -0.33
N CYS A 250 20.06 -4.16 -0.61
CA CYS A 250 19.10 -3.30 0.06
C CYS A 250 17.82 -3.23 -0.79
N SER A 251 16.78 -3.92 -0.35
CA SER A 251 15.46 -3.93 -0.99
C SER A 251 14.67 -2.70 -0.56
N ILE A 252 14.39 -1.82 -1.51
CA ILE A 252 13.72 -0.53 -1.29
C ILE A 252 12.36 -0.55 -1.98
N SER A 253 11.34 -0.07 -1.28
CA SER A 253 9.96 -0.12 -1.76
C SER A 253 9.37 1.29 -1.81
N ILE A 254 8.85 1.71 -2.97
CA ILE A 254 8.15 2.98 -3.16
C ILE A 254 6.65 2.71 -3.17
N MET A 255 5.95 3.18 -2.13
CA MET A 255 4.58 2.79 -1.83
C MET A 255 3.64 3.99 -1.66
N PRO A 256 2.36 3.87 -2.01
CA PRO A 256 1.34 4.89 -1.73
C PRO A 256 0.88 4.88 -0.27
N CYS A 257 1.50 4.09 0.58
CA CYS A 257 0.96 3.60 1.85
C CYS A 257 1.96 3.80 3.00
N VAL A 258 1.50 4.32 4.13
CA VAL A 258 2.31 4.48 5.34
C VAL A 258 2.39 3.16 6.12
N SER A 259 1.32 2.37 6.13
CA SER A 259 1.25 1.09 6.83
C SER A 259 2.25 0.05 6.30
N LYS A 260 2.71 0.21 5.05
CA LYS A 260 3.76 -0.62 4.44
C LYS A 260 5.12 -0.50 5.15
N LYS A 261 5.40 0.65 5.80
CA LYS A 261 6.58 0.81 6.66
C LYS A 261 6.52 -0.11 7.89
N ALA A 262 5.34 -0.26 8.48
CA ALA A 262 5.13 -1.16 9.61
C ALA A 262 5.10 -2.63 9.19
N GLU A 263 4.53 -2.95 8.03
CA GLU A 263 4.53 -4.31 7.49
C GLU A 263 5.95 -4.82 7.24
N ALA A 264 6.81 -4.03 6.63
CA ALA A 264 8.21 -4.40 6.37
C ALA A 264 9.02 -4.64 7.65
N ALA A 265 8.65 -3.99 8.76
CA ALA A 265 9.32 -4.15 10.05
C ALA A 265 8.84 -5.38 10.85
N LEU A 266 7.84 -6.13 10.38
CA LEU A 266 7.35 -7.31 11.10
C LEU A 266 8.41 -8.43 11.07
N PRO A 267 8.68 -9.12 12.20
CA PRO A 267 9.70 -10.17 12.28
C PRO A 267 9.49 -11.31 11.28
N GLN A 268 8.25 -11.64 10.97
CA GLN A 268 7.90 -12.70 9.99
C GLN A 268 8.07 -12.28 8.52
N MET A 269 8.56 -11.08 8.23
CA MET A 269 8.85 -10.61 6.89
C MET A 269 10.35 -10.67 6.58
N ALA A 270 10.98 -11.80 6.91
CA ALA A 270 12.42 -12.05 6.83
C ALA A 270 12.73 -13.47 6.32
N ASP A 271 11.84 -14.06 5.52
CA ASP A 271 11.90 -15.47 5.12
C ASP A 271 12.99 -15.78 4.08
N ALA A 272 13.52 -14.76 3.38
CA ALA A 272 14.69 -14.93 2.53
C ALA A 272 15.98 -15.21 3.32
N GLY A 273 16.01 -14.96 4.66
CA GLY A 273 17.10 -15.31 5.55
C GLY A 273 18.28 -14.30 5.59
N TYR A 274 18.10 -13.13 4.98
CA TYR A 274 19.13 -12.08 4.91
C TYR A 274 18.60 -10.75 5.49
N GLY A 275 18.18 -10.78 6.75
CA GLY A 275 17.50 -9.67 7.39
C GLY A 275 16.03 -9.53 6.88
N GLN A 276 15.46 -8.36 6.98
CA GLN A 276 14.12 -8.10 6.47
C GLN A 276 14.07 -8.29 4.95
N ASP A 277 12.98 -8.86 4.43
CA ASP A 277 12.79 -9.04 2.99
C ASP A 277 12.74 -7.68 2.25
N VAL A 278 12.17 -6.66 2.92
CA VAL A 278 12.20 -5.25 2.45
C VAL A 278 12.84 -4.39 3.53
N ASP A 279 13.96 -3.76 3.21
CA ASP A 279 14.78 -3.01 4.18
C ASP A 279 14.26 -1.59 4.41
N ILE A 280 13.85 -0.89 3.31
CA ILE A 280 13.40 0.50 3.38
C ILE A 280 12.09 0.67 2.60
N VAL A 281 11.14 1.36 3.21
CA VAL A 281 9.88 1.73 2.55
C VAL A 281 9.77 3.25 2.55
N ILE A 282 9.67 3.84 1.36
CA ILE A 282 9.37 5.26 1.18
C ILE A 282 8.00 5.44 0.52
N THR A 283 7.37 6.56 0.80
CA THR A 283 6.08 6.93 0.20
C THR A 283 6.28 7.65 -1.13
N THR A 284 5.21 7.79 -1.92
CA THR A 284 5.22 8.63 -3.15
C THR A 284 5.65 10.06 -2.83
N ARG A 285 5.25 10.63 -1.67
CA ARG A 285 5.68 11.97 -1.26
C ARG A 285 7.17 12.03 -0.92
N GLU A 286 7.73 11.00 -0.30
CA GLU A 286 9.17 10.90 -0.03
C GLU A 286 9.95 10.82 -1.34
N LEU A 287 9.50 10.01 -2.30
CA LEU A 287 10.11 9.97 -3.64
C LEU A 287 10.16 11.37 -4.28
N VAL A 288 9.05 12.11 -4.27
CA VAL A 288 9.01 13.48 -4.83
C VAL A 288 9.99 14.41 -4.10
N ARG A 289 10.15 14.26 -2.77
CA ARG A 289 11.16 15.04 -2.03
C ARG A 289 12.59 14.69 -2.46
N MET A 290 12.89 13.41 -2.68
CA MET A 290 14.19 12.96 -3.14
C MET A 290 14.50 13.50 -4.55
N ILE A 291 13.55 13.40 -5.49
CA ILE A 291 13.69 13.96 -6.87
C ILE A 291 14.02 15.46 -6.81
N ARG A 292 13.37 16.21 -5.92
CA ARG A 292 13.63 17.64 -5.72
C ARG A 292 14.98 17.90 -5.04
N ALA A 293 15.36 17.09 -4.05
CA ALA A 293 16.62 17.23 -3.34
C ALA A 293 17.82 17.03 -4.27
N GLU A 294 17.75 16.04 -5.15
CA GLU A 294 18.75 15.77 -6.20
C GLU A 294 18.66 16.71 -7.41
N SER A 295 17.68 17.62 -7.41
CA SER A 295 17.46 18.53 -8.54
C SER A 295 17.25 17.80 -9.87
N VAL A 296 16.70 16.58 -9.85
CA VAL A 296 16.41 15.81 -11.05
C VAL A 296 15.24 16.46 -11.80
N TYR A 297 15.40 16.63 -13.11
CA TYR A 297 14.35 17.11 -14.00
C TYR A 297 13.85 15.96 -14.90
N PRO A 298 12.79 15.23 -14.50
CA PRO A 298 12.36 14.02 -15.20
C PRO A 298 12.03 14.22 -16.68
N MET A 299 11.54 15.41 -17.04
CA MET A 299 11.19 15.76 -18.43
C MET A 299 12.39 15.82 -19.39
N ALA A 300 13.61 15.94 -18.86
CA ALA A 300 14.83 15.92 -19.66
C ALA A 300 15.40 14.51 -19.86
N LEU A 301 14.83 13.50 -19.21
CA LEU A 301 15.29 12.12 -19.29
C LEU A 301 14.60 11.36 -20.41
N ASP A 302 15.34 10.58 -21.15
CA ASP A 302 14.79 9.59 -22.08
C ASP A 302 14.12 8.45 -21.29
N GLU A 303 12.99 7.99 -21.78
CA GLU A 303 12.25 6.90 -21.15
C GLU A 303 13.00 5.57 -21.27
N VAL A 304 13.00 4.79 -20.18
CA VAL A 304 13.61 3.44 -20.14
C VAL A 304 12.62 2.43 -19.56
N GLU A 305 12.78 1.17 -19.93
CA GLU A 305 12.00 0.08 -19.33
C GLU A 305 12.49 -0.21 -17.91
N PHE A 306 11.61 -0.84 -17.10
CA PHE A 306 12.04 -1.50 -15.87
C PHE A 306 13.03 -2.61 -16.17
N ASP A 307 13.85 -2.98 -15.20
CA ASP A 307 14.80 -4.07 -15.35
C ASP A 307 14.09 -5.44 -15.40
N SER A 308 14.70 -6.40 -16.10
CA SER A 308 14.26 -7.79 -16.15
C SER A 308 15.20 -8.63 -15.26
N PRO A 309 14.71 -9.72 -14.61
CA PRO A 309 13.48 -10.45 -14.91
C PRO A 309 12.25 -10.09 -14.05
N LEU A 310 12.24 -9.07 -13.22
CA LEU A 310 11.15 -8.76 -12.30
C LEU A 310 10.40 -7.45 -12.68
N GLY A 311 10.38 -7.13 -13.97
CA GLY A 311 9.81 -5.89 -14.50
C GLY A 311 8.60 -6.08 -15.41
N GLU A 312 8.38 -7.27 -15.99
CA GLU A 312 7.21 -7.53 -16.82
C GLU A 312 5.99 -7.84 -15.95
N TYR A 313 4.85 -7.28 -16.34
CA TYR A 313 3.61 -7.37 -15.56
C TYR A 313 2.37 -7.41 -16.45
N SER A 314 1.27 -7.93 -15.90
CA SER A 314 -0.04 -7.92 -16.55
C SER A 314 -0.88 -6.71 -16.18
N GLY A 315 -1.94 -6.45 -16.94
CA GLY A 315 -2.95 -5.47 -16.57
C GLY A 315 -3.61 -5.76 -15.23
N ALA A 316 -3.73 -7.04 -14.86
CA ALA A 316 -4.24 -7.46 -13.56
C ALA A 316 -3.36 -6.95 -12.40
N GLY A 317 -2.02 -6.94 -12.53
CA GLY A 317 -1.13 -6.38 -11.52
C GLY A 317 -1.32 -4.87 -11.32
N VAL A 318 -1.55 -4.13 -12.40
CA VAL A 318 -1.74 -2.67 -12.35
C VAL A 318 -2.98 -2.27 -11.54
N ILE A 319 -4.11 -2.96 -11.73
CA ILE A 319 -5.38 -2.59 -11.09
C ILE A 319 -5.42 -2.85 -9.58
N PHE A 320 -4.43 -3.55 -9.01
CA PHE A 320 -4.26 -3.69 -7.55
C PHE A 320 -4.30 -2.36 -6.80
N GLY A 321 -3.92 -1.28 -7.46
CA GLY A 321 -3.91 0.06 -6.88
C GLY A 321 -5.28 0.65 -6.59
N ALA A 322 -6.36 0.11 -7.15
CA ALA A 322 -7.72 0.62 -7.01
C ALA A 322 -8.64 -0.40 -6.35
N THR A 323 -9.70 0.07 -5.65
CA THR A 323 -10.71 -0.80 -5.04
C THR A 323 -11.40 -1.67 -6.09
N GLY A 324 -11.51 -2.95 -5.82
CA GLY A 324 -12.04 -3.97 -6.72
C GLY A 324 -11.01 -4.57 -7.66
N GLY A 325 -9.79 -4.00 -7.71
CA GLY A 325 -8.74 -4.46 -8.62
C GLY A 325 -8.13 -5.80 -8.23
N VAL A 326 -7.92 -6.04 -6.93
CA VAL A 326 -7.43 -7.35 -6.46
C VAL A 326 -8.48 -8.43 -6.70
N MET A 327 -9.75 -8.12 -6.37
CA MET A 327 -10.88 -9.02 -6.61
C MET A 327 -10.99 -9.39 -8.09
N GLU A 328 -10.94 -8.42 -8.98
CA GLU A 328 -11.01 -8.66 -10.42
C GLU A 328 -9.84 -9.51 -10.91
N ALA A 329 -8.61 -9.18 -10.50
CA ALA A 329 -7.42 -9.94 -10.86
C ALA A 329 -7.52 -11.40 -10.38
N ALA A 330 -7.97 -11.62 -9.13
CA ALA A 330 -8.17 -12.95 -8.56
C ALA A 330 -9.25 -13.74 -9.30
N LEU A 331 -10.39 -13.12 -9.63
CA LEU A 331 -11.48 -13.76 -10.37
C LEU A 331 -11.06 -14.15 -11.79
N ARG A 332 -10.30 -13.30 -12.50
CA ARG A 332 -9.73 -13.61 -13.81
C ARG A 332 -8.88 -14.88 -13.76
N THR A 333 -8.02 -15.02 -12.77
CA THR A 333 -7.13 -16.18 -12.64
C THR A 333 -7.86 -17.40 -12.07
N ALA A 334 -8.75 -17.24 -11.08
CA ALA A 334 -9.56 -18.34 -10.55
C ALA A 334 -10.43 -18.98 -11.63
N TYR A 335 -11.03 -18.17 -12.52
CA TYR A 335 -11.77 -18.69 -13.67
C TYR A 335 -10.90 -19.57 -14.57
N ASN A 336 -9.67 -19.14 -14.87
CA ASN A 336 -8.74 -19.93 -15.67
C ASN A 336 -8.33 -21.22 -14.94
N LEU A 337 -8.02 -21.17 -13.65
CA LEU A 337 -7.64 -22.34 -12.84
C LEU A 337 -8.75 -23.39 -12.75
N VAL A 338 -10.01 -22.99 -12.81
CA VAL A 338 -11.17 -23.90 -12.76
C VAL A 338 -11.54 -24.43 -14.14
N THR A 339 -11.56 -23.56 -15.15
CA THR A 339 -12.10 -23.91 -16.48
C THR A 339 -11.04 -24.29 -17.51
N GLY A 340 -9.76 -23.96 -17.25
CA GLY A 340 -8.67 -24.11 -18.23
C GLY A 340 -8.74 -23.10 -19.40
N LYS A 341 -9.60 -22.07 -19.31
CA LYS A 341 -9.80 -21.03 -20.33
C LYS A 341 -9.73 -19.65 -19.74
N ASN A 342 -9.26 -18.68 -20.52
CA ASN A 342 -9.33 -17.28 -20.10
C ASN A 342 -10.77 -16.77 -20.19
N PRO A 343 -11.22 -15.96 -19.21
CA PRO A 343 -12.47 -15.23 -19.34
C PRO A 343 -12.30 -14.10 -20.37
N GLU A 344 -13.42 -13.46 -20.76
CA GLU A 344 -13.34 -12.14 -21.40
C GLU A 344 -12.61 -11.17 -20.48
N PRO A 345 -11.70 -10.34 -20.96
CA PRO A 345 -10.86 -9.49 -20.11
C PRO A 345 -11.62 -8.58 -19.14
N ASP A 346 -12.79 -8.10 -19.51
CA ASP A 346 -13.62 -7.20 -18.71
C ASP A 346 -14.83 -7.91 -18.04
N ALA A 347 -14.85 -9.25 -18.03
CA ALA A 347 -15.96 -10.04 -17.48
C ALA A 347 -16.29 -9.73 -16.00
N PHE A 348 -15.32 -9.25 -15.24
CA PHE A 348 -15.43 -9.00 -13.81
C PHE A 348 -15.35 -7.50 -13.44
N GLU A 349 -15.38 -6.58 -14.42
CA GLU A 349 -15.21 -5.13 -14.17
C GLU A 349 -16.29 -4.53 -13.24
N VAL A 350 -17.42 -5.22 -13.07
CA VAL A 350 -18.50 -4.78 -12.17
C VAL A 350 -18.02 -4.61 -10.72
N VAL A 351 -16.95 -5.28 -10.29
CA VAL A 351 -16.40 -5.14 -8.92
C VAL A 351 -15.59 -3.87 -8.73
N ARG A 352 -15.23 -3.15 -9.80
CA ARG A 352 -14.38 -1.95 -9.77
C ARG A 352 -15.03 -0.77 -9.09
N GLY A 353 -14.23 -0.02 -8.36
CA GLY A 353 -14.55 1.32 -7.87
C GLY A 353 -15.54 1.36 -6.70
N LEU A 354 -16.06 2.56 -6.48
CA LEU A 354 -16.98 2.85 -5.39
C LEU A 354 -18.39 2.43 -5.77
N GLY A 355 -19.09 1.71 -4.88
CA GLY A 355 -20.52 1.46 -5.00
C GLY A 355 -21.34 2.60 -4.40
N ASP A 356 -22.67 2.56 -4.58
CA ASP A 356 -23.60 3.49 -3.93
C ASP A 356 -23.81 3.18 -2.43
N GLY A 357 -23.38 2.00 -1.99
CA GLY A 357 -23.46 1.52 -0.60
C GLY A 357 -22.11 1.52 0.13
N PRO A 358 -22.09 1.02 1.39
CA PRO A 358 -20.86 0.89 2.16
C PRO A 358 -19.88 -0.14 1.58
N TRP A 359 -20.37 -1.12 0.82
CA TRP A 359 -19.58 -2.07 0.02
C TRP A 359 -20.32 -2.41 -1.27
N LYS A 360 -19.63 -3.03 -2.21
CA LYS A 360 -20.17 -3.51 -3.48
C LYS A 360 -20.20 -5.04 -3.49
N GLU A 361 -21.28 -5.60 -3.98
CA GLU A 361 -21.50 -7.03 -4.10
C GLU A 361 -21.57 -7.45 -5.56
N ALA A 362 -21.09 -8.64 -5.85
CA ALA A 362 -21.26 -9.29 -7.14
C ALA A 362 -21.28 -10.80 -6.99
N THR A 363 -22.00 -11.47 -7.89
CA THR A 363 -22.06 -12.93 -7.96
C THR A 363 -21.63 -13.36 -9.36
N PHE A 364 -20.75 -14.34 -9.44
CA PHE A 364 -20.21 -14.85 -10.70
C PHE A 364 -20.33 -16.36 -10.77
N ASP A 365 -20.50 -16.86 -11.98
CA ASP A 365 -20.30 -18.29 -12.27
C ASP A 365 -18.82 -18.52 -12.65
N VAL A 366 -18.14 -19.29 -11.84
CA VAL A 366 -16.77 -19.70 -12.08
C VAL A 366 -16.75 -21.21 -12.39
N GLY A 367 -16.96 -21.54 -13.65
CA GLY A 367 -16.94 -22.93 -14.13
C GLY A 367 -18.05 -23.81 -13.53
N GLY A 368 -19.27 -23.29 -13.39
CA GLY A 368 -20.41 -24.00 -12.81
C GLY A 368 -20.51 -23.88 -11.28
N THR A 369 -19.62 -23.11 -10.65
CA THR A 369 -19.67 -22.79 -9.21
C THR A 369 -20.06 -21.33 -9.01
N GLU A 370 -21.16 -21.07 -8.31
CA GLU A 370 -21.54 -19.73 -7.93
C GLU A 370 -20.58 -19.20 -6.85
N VAL A 371 -19.97 -18.04 -7.12
CA VAL A 371 -19.05 -17.33 -6.22
C VAL A 371 -19.63 -15.97 -5.88
N LYS A 372 -19.90 -15.74 -4.59
CA LYS A 372 -20.39 -14.46 -4.06
C LYS A 372 -19.22 -13.65 -3.53
N THR A 373 -19.09 -12.42 -4.01
CA THR A 373 -17.98 -11.55 -3.67
C THR A 373 -18.44 -10.22 -3.10
N ALA A 374 -17.59 -9.61 -2.28
CA ALA A 374 -17.76 -8.22 -1.85
C ALA A 374 -16.44 -7.45 -1.96
N THR A 375 -16.54 -6.17 -2.33
CA THR A 375 -15.41 -5.23 -2.30
C THR A 375 -15.74 -4.06 -1.41
N VAL A 376 -14.83 -3.72 -0.51
CA VAL A 376 -15.03 -2.66 0.48
C VAL A 376 -13.78 -1.81 0.65
N HIS A 377 -13.96 -0.51 0.83
CA HIS A 377 -12.88 0.43 1.14
C HIS A 377 -13.26 1.35 2.29
N GLY A 378 -12.22 1.78 3.05
CA GLY A 378 -12.41 2.50 4.32
C GLY A 378 -12.80 1.56 5.46
N LEU A 379 -12.08 1.65 6.57
CA LEU A 379 -12.24 0.70 7.69
C LEU A 379 -13.59 0.82 8.38
N GLY A 380 -14.24 1.99 8.34
CA GLY A 380 -15.60 2.16 8.84
C GLY A 380 -16.64 1.36 8.05
N ASN A 381 -16.46 1.26 6.73
CA ASN A 381 -17.29 0.39 5.88
C ASN A 381 -16.94 -1.08 6.09
N ALA A 382 -15.63 -1.40 6.22
CA ALA A 382 -15.19 -2.76 6.56
C ALA A 382 -15.80 -3.23 7.89
N ARG A 383 -15.87 -2.36 8.91
CA ARG A 383 -16.56 -2.65 10.18
C ARG A 383 -18.02 -3.03 9.95
N LYS A 384 -18.75 -2.24 9.18
CA LYS A 384 -20.17 -2.53 8.87
C LYS A 384 -20.34 -3.87 8.17
N LEU A 385 -19.46 -4.20 7.22
CA LEU A 385 -19.47 -5.47 6.51
C LEU A 385 -19.19 -6.65 7.47
N LEU A 386 -18.19 -6.53 8.34
CA LEU A 386 -17.87 -7.57 9.33
C LEU A 386 -19.01 -7.80 10.31
N GLU A 387 -19.67 -6.74 10.79
CA GLU A 387 -20.86 -6.88 11.64
C GLU A 387 -22.01 -7.58 10.90
N ALA A 388 -22.28 -7.23 9.63
CA ALA A 388 -23.28 -7.92 8.82
C ALA A 388 -22.96 -9.41 8.64
N ILE A 389 -21.70 -9.76 8.38
CA ILE A 389 -21.27 -11.17 8.29
C ILE A 389 -21.43 -11.88 9.63
N LYS A 390 -21.04 -11.25 10.73
CA LYS A 390 -21.10 -11.79 12.09
C LYS A 390 -22.55 -12.07 12.55
N HIS A 391 -23.47 -11.20 12.17
CA HIS A 391 -24.90 -11.38 12.48
C HIS A 391 -25.62 -12.33 11.50
N GLY A 392 -24.95 -12.75 10.42
CA GLY A 392 -25.56 -13.62 9.40
C GLY A 392 -26.42 -12.88 8.37
N ASP A 393 -26.36 -11.55 8.35
CA ASP A 393 -27.11 -10.70 7.41
C ASP A 393 -26.47 -10.70 6.01
N ALA A 394 -25.19 -11.09 5.92
CA ALA A 394 -24.43 -11.16 4.69
C ALA A 394 -23.51 -12.40 4.67
N ALA A 395 -23.35 -13.00 3.50
CA ALA A 395 -22.48 -14.18 3.31
C ALA A 395 -21.80 -14.12 1.94
N TYR A 396 -20.49 -14.25 1.95
CA TYR A 396 -19.63 -14.19 0.75
C TYR A 396 -18.65 -15.35 0.74
N ASP A 397 -18.08 -15.63 -0.44
CA ASP A 397 -16.99 -16.57 -0.60
C ASP A 397 -15.64 -15.85 -0.57
N PHE A 398 -15.55 -14.66 -1.20
CA PHE A 398 -14.32 -13.89 -1.28
C PHE A 398 -14.61 -12.40 -1.07
N VAL A 399 -13.78 -11.74 -0.25
CA VAL A 399 -13.97 -10.32 0.10
C VAL A 399 -12.64 -9.57 -0.04
N GLU A 400 -12.64 -8.53 -0.86
CA GLU A 400 -11.54 -7.56 -0.91
C GLU A 400 -11.78 -6.43 0.09
N VAL A 401 -10.77 -6.14 0.91
CA VAL A 401 -10.80 -5.01 1.86
C VAL A 401 -9.61 -4.09 1.66
N MET A 402 -9.88 -2.82 1.38
CA MET A 402 -8.89 -1.75 1.32
C MET A 402 -9.11 -0.74 2.44
N ALA A 403 -8.08 -0.51 3.28
CA ALA A 403 -8.18 0.44 4.41
C ALA A 403 -8.42 1.88 3.96
N CYS A 404 -7.85 2.27 2.82
CA CYS A 404 -7.96 3.64 2.32
C CYS A 404 -9.18 3.82 1.41
N PRO A 405 -9.88 4.97 1.46
CA PRO A 405 -10.93 5.29 0.50
C PRO A 405 -10.44 5.23 -0.95
N GLY A 406 -11.14 4.48 -1.78
CA GLY A 406 -10.80 4.25 -3.19
C GLY A 406 -9.65 3.25 -3.43
N GLY A 407 -9.06 2.66 -2.39
CA GLY A 407 -7.92 1.75 -2.48
C GLY A 407 -6.57 2.47 -2.34
N CYS A 408 -5.49 1.86 -2.84
CA CYS A 408 -4.13 2.40 -2.72
C CYS A 408 -3.92 3.73 -3.46
N VAL A 409 -4.72 4.03 -4.48
CA VAL A 409 -4.75 5.35 -5.16
C VAL A 409 -5.13 6.50 -4.21
N GLY A 410 -5.91 6.22 -3.15
CA GLY A 410 -6.23 7.12 -2.04
C GLY A 410 -5.34 6.92 -0.81
N GLY A 411 -4.20 6.25 -0.97
CA GLY A 411 -3.31 5.87 0.11
C GLY A 411 -2.72 7.04 0.89
N GLY A 412 -2.45 6.81 2.18
CA GLY A 412 -1.91 7.82 3.09
C GLY A 412 -0.51 8.35 2.73
N GLY A 413 0.20 7.68 1.79
CA GLY A 413 1.51 8.09 1.26
C GLY A 413 1.45 8.85 -0.08
N GLN A 414 0.26 9.00 -0.68
CA GLN A 414 0.07 9.69 -1.95
C GLN A 414 0.19 11.22 -1.83
N PRO A 415 0.49 11.94 -2.92
CA PRO A 415 0.47 13.39 -2.97
C PRO A 415 -0.84 13.97 -2.44
N ILE A 416 -0.74 15.09 -1.72
CA ILE A 416 -1.87 15.75 -1.06
C ILE A 416 -2.26 16.99 -1.86
N HIS A 417 -3.54 17.08 -2.20
CA HIS A 417 -4.18 18.26 -2.80
C HIS A 417 -5.18 18.79 -1.78
N ASP A 418 -4.98 20.00 -1.30
CA ASP A 418 -5.76 20.56 -0.17
C ASP A 418 -7.24 20.68 -0.55
N GLY A 419 -8.08 19.90 0.13
CA GLY A 419 -9.53 19.88 -0.08
C GLY A 419 -10.01 19.13 -1.34
N VAL A 420 -9.12 18.41 -2.06
CA VAL A 420 -9.47 17.66 -3.27
C VAL A 420 -9.10 16.18 -3.12
N GLU A 421 -10.07 15.30 -3.33
CA GLU A 421 -9.88 13.86 -3.33
C GLU A 421 -9.54 13.36 -4.74
N MET A 422 -8.33 12.79 -4.91
CA MET A 422 -7.80 12.39 -6.22
C MET A 422 -7.96 10.90 -6.52
N ALA A 423 -8.48 10.10 -5.58
CA ALA A 423 -8.51 8.65 -5.70
C ALA A 423 -9.24 8.16 -6.96
N ALA A 424 -10.40 8.76 -7.28
CA ALA A 424 -11.17 8.37 -8.47
C ALA A 424 -10.45 8.65 -9.78
N ASP A 425 -9.76 9.79 -9.89
CA ASP A 425 -9.03 10.15 -11.11
C ASP A 425 -7.76 9.31 -11.28
N ARG A 426 -7.07 8.99 -10.20
CA ARG A 426 -5.92 8.08 -10.21
C ARG A 426 -6.34 6.65 -10.59
N ALA A 427 -7.50 6.18 -10.10
CA ALA A 427 -8.03 4.86 -10.45
C ALA A 427 -8.33 4.74 -11.96
N LYS A 428 -8.88 5.78 -12.58
CA LYS A 428 -9.12 5.81 -14.04
C LYS A 428 -7.85 5.57 -14.84
N GLU A 429 -6.71 6.12 -14.39
CA GLU A 429 -5.42 5.90 -15.07
C GLU A 429 -4.97 4.43 -14.96
N LEU A 430 -5.15 3.80 -13.80
CA LEU A 430 -4.79 2.37 -13.65
C LEU A 430 -5.68 1.48 -14.53
N TYR A 431 -6.98 1.75 -14.59
CA TYR A 431 -7.88 0.99 -15.47
C TYR A 431 -7.57 1.21 -16.96
N LYS A 432 -7.13 2.41 -17.33
CA LYS A 432 -6.66 2.70 -18.69
C LYS A 432 -5.39 1.93 -19.03
N LEU A 433 -4.46 1.84 -18.09
CA LEU A 433 -3.23 1.04 -18.26
C LEU A 433 -3.55 -0.45 -18.44
N ASP A 434 -4.42 -1.03 -17.58
CA ASP A 434 -4.90 -2.39 -17.74
C ASP A 434 -5.51 -2.62 -19.13
N LYS A 435 -6.43 -1.75 -19.56
CA LYS A 435 -7.12 -1.89 -20.85
C LYS A 435 -6.16 -1.87 -22.05
N ASN A 436 -5.06 -1.11 -21.93
CA ASN A 436 -4.08 -0.95 -23.02
C ASN A 436 -2.95 -1.99 -22.97
N LYS A 437 -2.84 -2.77 -21.88
CA LYS A 437 -1.80 -3.80 -21.76
C LYS A 437 -2.17 -5.03 -22.59
N GLN A 438 -1.20 -5.59 -23.31
CA GLN A 438 -1.39 -6.81 -24.11
C GLN A 438 -1.65 -8.04 -23.20
N ILE A 439 -0.90 -8.13 -22.11
CA ILE A 439 -1.08 -9.19 -21.11
C ILE A 439 -2.07 -8.66 -20.07
N ARG A 440 -3.30 -9.20 -20.05
CA ARG A 440 -4.37 -8.78 -19.15
C ARG A 440 -4.52 -9.67 -17.90
N PHE A 441 -3.89 -10.85 -17.88
CA PHE A 441 -4.08 -11.86 -16.85
C PHE A 441 -2.75 -12.21 -16.19
N SER A 442 -2.73 -12.31 -14.87
CA SER A 442 -1.52 -12.62 -14.09
C SER A 442 -0.91 -13.97 -14.48
N HIS A 443 -1.75 -14.98 -14.71
CA HIS A 443 -1.34 -16.31 -15.16
C HIS A 443 -0.83 -16.35 -16.61
N CYS A 444 -0.85 -15.25 -17.35
CA CYS A 444 -0.27 -15.14 -18.69
C CYS A 444 1.07 -14.36 -18.68
N ASN A 445 1.52 -13.88 -17.54
CA ASN A 445 2.80 -13.16 -17.43
C ASN A 445 3.97 -14.16 -17.64
N PRO A 446 4.84 -13.94 -18.64
CA PRO A 446 5.93 -14.87 -18.95
C PRO A 446 6.99 -14.96 -17.86
N GLU A 447 7.23 -13.86 -17.10
CA GLU A 447 8.16 -13.87 -15.97
C GLU A 447 7.60 -14.68 -14.78
N ILE A 448 6.29 -14.68 -14.58
CA ILE A 448 5.62 -15.54 -13.61
C ILE A 448 5.78 -17.03 -14.00
N HIS A 449 5.59 -17.39 -15.28
CA HIS A 449 5.87 -18.75 -15.72
C HIS A 449 7.33 -19.15 -15.50
N THR A 450 8.24 -18.23 -15.77
CA THR A 450 9.68 -18.45 -15.62
C THR A 450 10.07 -18.72 -14.18
N ILE A 451 9.61 -17.88 -13.23
CA ILE A 451 9.97 -18.06 -11.82
C ILE A 451 9.38 -19.35 -11.23
N TYR A 452 8.15 -19.74 -11.61
CA TYR A 452 7.62 -21.02 -11.17
C TYR A 452 8.42 -22.19 -11.77
N LYS A 453 8.76 -22.15 -13.04
CA LYS A 453 9.55 -23.20 -13.68
C LYS A 453 10.95 -23.35 -13.10
N GLU A 454 11.62 -22.24 -12.81
CA GLU A 454 13.03 -22.22 -12.39
C GLU A 454 13.20 -22.36 -10.87
N TYR A 455 12.21 -21.92 -10.06
CA TYR A 455 12.43 -21.75 -8.63
C TYR A 455 11.31 -22.34 -7.77
N PHE A 456 10.07 -21.92 -7.94
CA PHE A 456 8.97 -22.34 -7.06
C PHE A 456 8.34 -23.68 -7.43
N GLY A 457 8.46 -24.15 -8.67
CA GLY A 457 7.80 -25.33 -9.21
C GLY A 457 6.33 -25.10 -9.56
N LYS A 458 5.51 -24.75 -8.57
CA LYS A 458 4.07 -24.46 -8.72
C LYS A 458 3.58 -23.58 -7.56
N PRO A 459 2.42 -22.90 -7.72
CA PRO A 459 1.76 -22.24 -6.61
C PRO A 459 1.51 -23.19 -5.42
N LEU A 460 1.58 -22.65 -4.21
CA LEU A 460 1.44 -23.37 -2.94
C LEU A 460 2.43 -24.53 -2.77
N SER A 461 3.57 -24.52 -3.47
CA SER A 461 4.66 -25.47 -3.21
C SER A 461 5.32 -25.19 -1.86
N PRO A 462 6.08 -26.12 -1.28
CA PRO A 462 6.79 -25.84 -0.01
C PRO A 462 7.70 -24.62 -0.09
N VAL A 463 8.36 -24.37 -1.23
CA VAL A 463 9.25 -23.21 -1.41
C VAL A 463 8.46 -21.92 -1.54
N SER A 464 7.38 -21.91 -2.37
CA SER A 464 6.54 -20.72 -2.49
C SER A 464 5.82 -20.44 -1.17
N HIS A 465 5.34 -21.47 -0.47
CA HIS A 465 4.68 -21.29 0.82
C HIS A 465 5.62 -20.70 1.88
N HIS A 466 6.89 -21.12 1.92
CA HIS A 466 7.87 -20.56 2.84
C HIS A 466 8.16 -19.08 2.56
N LEU A 467 8.37 -18.70 1.31
CA LEU A 467 8.80 -17.35 0.95
C LEU A 467 7.65 -16.36 0.75
N LEU A 468 6.49 -16.84 0.27
CA LEU A 468 5.40 -16.00 -0.22
C LEU A 468 4.16 -15.99 0.68
N HIS A 469 4.13 -16.81 1.74
CA HIS A 469 3.01 -16.87 2.67
C HIS A 469 3.44 -16.50 4.08
N THR A 470 2.47 -16.13 4.91
CA THR A 470 2.67 -15.80 6.31
C THR A 470 1.48 -16.26 7.12
N ASP A 471 1.69 -16.55 8.40
CA ASP A 471 0.58 -16.72 9.31
C ASP A 471 0.26 -15.36 9.97
N HIS A 472 -1.02 -15.05 10.11
CA HIS A 472 -1.48 -13.82 10.72
C HIS A 472 -1.76 -13.96 12.23
N LYS A 473 -1.30 -15.02 12.90
CA LYS A 473 -1.63 -15.35 14.30
C LYS A 473 -1.00 -14.41 15.31
N TYR A 474 0.14 -13.80 14.98
CA TYR A 474 0.81 -12.86 15.86
C TYR A 474 0.04 -11.54 15.95
N ARG A 475 -0.20 -11.04 17.15
CA ARG A 475 -0.85 -9.74 17.37
C ARG A 475 0.06 -8.61 16.92
N ALA A 476 -0.48 -7.67 16.15
CA ALA A 476 0.30 -6.54 15.62
C ALA A 476 0.83 -5.59 16.73
N VAL A 477 0.22 -5.58 17.91
CA VAL A 477 0.60 -4.74 19.04
C VAL A 477 1.83 -5.31 19.76
N ASP A 478 2.03 -6.64 19.73
CA ASP A 478 3.11 -7.31 20.48
C ASP A 478 4.43 -7.39 19.68
N GLN A 479 4.47 -6.90 18.45
CA GLN A 479 5.54 -7.19 17.50
C GLN A 479 6.32 -5.97 16.99
N LEU A 480 5.82 -4.77 17.18
CA LEU A 480 6.55 -3.58 16.81
C LEU A 480 7.34 -3.08 18.05
N GLU A 481 8.50 -3.66 18.29
CA GLU A 481 9.55 -3.00 19.04
C GLU A 481 10.09 -1.85 18.17
N PHE A 482 9.64 -0.63 18.47
CA PHE A 482 10.14 0.59 17.85
C PHE A 482 11.18 1.28 18.77
#